data_aff95ba4c9e9591e29dc31fb5ecf9169
#
_entry.id   aff95ba4c9e9591e29dc31fb5ecf9169
#
_cell.length_a   1.000
_cell.length_b   1.000
_cell.length_c   1.000
_cell.angle_alpha   90.00
_cell.angle_beta   90.00
_cell.angle_gamma   90.00
#
_symmetry.space_group_name_H-M   'P 1'
#
loop_
_entity.id
_entity.type
_entity.pdbx_description
1 polymer ?
#
loop_
_entity_poly.entity_id
_entity_poly.type
_entity_poly.pdbx_seq_one_letter_code
_entity_poly.pdbx_strand_id
1 'polypeptide(L)'
;FEEVGVKKEHKNFFENRVNLRAKQLELPVTGFTDLQNDKVVIELKTKWRTRSVSEATGKVTYRKNNPPKKPSRDHLKQAAFYHVCTKLPTFIVYATDTGTSVHDIRDFDYQEAFYEFIRSLMVKQNIAAQEHPKDFVQVDFSDFRWRIGDEYLSRAKELFYGNGI
;
A
#
# COMPACT_ATOMS: atom_id res chain seq x y z
N PHE A 1 -4.31 12.73 -15.80
CA PHE A 1 -5.53 12.28 -15.08
C PHE A 1 -6.81 12.42 -15.93
N GLU A 2 -6.84 13.30 -16.91
CA GLU A 2 -8.01 13.48 -17.79
C GLU A 2 -8.36 12.19 -18.56
N GLU A 3 -7.38 11.40 -18.96
CA GLU A 3 -7.53 10.11 -19.64
C GLU A 3 -8.35 9.09 -18.83
N VAL A 4 -8.36 9.22 -17.50
CA VAL A 4 -9.11 8.34 -16.58
C VAL A 4 -10.33 9.02 -15.99
N GLY A 5 -10.81 10.12 -16.57
CA GLY A 5 -12.05 10.78 -16.20
C GLY A 5 -11.95 11.81 -15.06
N VAL A 6 -10.71 12.20 -14.66
CA VAL A 6 -10.52 13.29 -13.68
C VAL A 6 -10.34 14.60 -14.42
N LYS A 7 -11.31 15.48 -14.33
CA LYS A 7 -11.29 16.82 -14.92
C LYS A 7 -11.28 17.89 -13.84
N LYS A 8 -10.78 19.08 -14.17
CA LYS A 8 -10.71 20.21 -13.22
C LYS A 8 -12.09 20.67 -12.75
N GLU A 9 -13.10 20.56 -13.60
CA GLU A 9 -14.49 20.92 -13.27
C GLU A 9 -15.16 19.95 -12.31
N HIS A 10 -14.62 18.73 -12.10
CA HIS A 10 -15.18 17.78 -11.16
C HIS A 10 -14.76 18.13 -9.74
N LYS A 11 -15.65 17.93 -8.79
CA LYS A 11 -15.30 17.97 -7.38
C LYS A 11 -14.45 16.75 -7.05
N ASN A 12 -13.13 16.95 -6.94
CA ASN A 12 -12.18 15.92 -6.61
C ASN A 12 -11.90 15.93 -5.09
N PHE A 13 -11.85 14.75 -4.50
CA PHE A 13 -11.50 14.55 -3.10
C PHE A 13 -10.15 13.86 -3.03
N PHE A 14 -9.20 14.44 -2.31
CA PHE A 14 -7.92 13.84 -1.97
C PHE A 14 -8.04 13.18 -0.60
N GLU A 15 -7.38 12.02 -0.43
CA GLU A 15 -7.39 11.26 0.83
C GLU A 15 -8.81 11.01 1.37
N ASN A 16 -9.74 10.67 0.47
CA ASN A 16 -11.12 10.39 0.87
C ASN A 16 -11.21 9.08 1.64
N ARG A 17 -11.82 9.12 2.83
CA ARG A 17 -11.97 7.96 3.69
C ARG A 17 -13.02 7.00 3.15
N VAL A 18 -12.65 5.73 3.05
CA VAL A 18 -13.56 4.64 2.71
C VAL A 18 -13.57 3.58 3.82
N ASN A 19 -14.72 2.93 4.02
CA ASN A 19 -14.91 1.93 5.06
C ASN A 19 -15.58 0.70 4.46
N LEU A 20 -15.14 -0.48 4.91
CA LEU A 20 -15.72 -1.76 4.57
C LEU A 20 -16.06 -2.54 5.86
N ARG A 21 -17.30 -2.99 5.97
CA ARG A 21 -17.70 -4.05 6.89
C ARG A 21 -17.90 -5.34 6.11
N ALA A 22 -16.93 -6.23 6.16
CA ALA A 22 -17.04 -7.56 5.60
C ALA A 22 -17.55 -8.52 6.68
N LYS A 23 -18.45 -9.44 6.31
CA LYS A 23 -19.03 -10.42 7.27
C LYS A 23 -17.97 -11.34 7.90
N GLN A 24 -16.84 -11.52 7.21
CA GLN A 24 -15.74 -12.38 7.63
C GLN A 24 -14.79 -11.69 8.62
N LEU A 25 -14.95 -10.38 8.87
CA LEU A 25 -14.08 -9.60 9.72
C LEU A 25 -14.84 -9.10 10.95
N GLU A 26 -14.24 -9.22 12.11
CA GLU A 26 -14.79 -8.68 13.35
C GLU A 26 -14.77 -7.15 13.39
N LEU A 27 -13.68 -6.57 12.88
CA LEU A 27 -13.48 -5.11 12.83
C LEU A 27 -13.64 -4.57 11.41
N PRO A 28 -14.19 -3.36 11.26
CA PRO A 28 -14.27 -2.71 9.97
C PRO A 28 -12.88 -2.35 9.45
N VAL A 29 -12.72 -2.37 8.13
CA VAL A 29 -11.51 -1.93 7.45
C VAL A 29 -11.70 -0.50 6.96
N THR A 30 -10.76 0.36 7.29
CA THR A 30 -10.71 1.75 6.83
C THR A 30 -9.51 1.95 5.92
N GLY A 31 -9.69 2.71 4.86
CA GLY A 31 -8.62 3.17 3.97
C GLY A 31 -8.89 4.59 3.49
N PHE A 32 -7.89 5.16 2.83
CA PHE A 32 -7.98 6.49 2.21
C PHE A 32 -7.56 6.37 0.76
N THR A 33 -8.40 6.86 -0.15
CA THR A 33 -8.09 6.91 -1.57
C THR A 33 -7.17 8.10 -1.84
N ASP A 34 -6.18 7.97 -2.72
CA ASP A 34 -5.32 9.11 -3.05
C ASP A 34 -6.10 10.22 -3.76
N LEU A 35 -6.96 9.84 -4.71
CA LEU A 35 -7.87 10.77 -5.38
C LEU A 35 -9.17 10.05 -5.75
N GLN A 36 -10.29 10.73 -5.53
CA GLN A 36 -11.63 10.25 -5.86
C GLN A 36 -12.51 11.39 -6.36
N ASN A 37 -13.40 11.10 -7.28
CA ASN A 37 -14.56 11.94 -7.61
C ASN A 37 -15.81 11.06 -7.72
N ASP A 38 -16.90 11.62 -8.30
CA ASP A 38 -18.18 10.92 -8.51
C ASP A 38 -18.14 9.81 -9.58
N LYS A 39 -17.03 9.69 -10.32
CA LYS A 39 -16.89 8.77 -11.46
C LYS A 39 -15.78 7.75 -11.31
N VAL A 40 -14.69 8.09 -10.65
CA VAL A 40 -13.48 7.26 -10.59
C VAL A 40 -12.78 7.37 -9.25
N VAL A 41 -11.99 6.33 -8.95
CA VAL A 41 -10.98 6.32 -7.89
C VAL A 41 -9.62 6.12 -8.53
N ILE A 42 -8.62 6.84 -8.06
CA ILE A 42 -7.22 6.69 -8.47
C ILE A 42 -6.37 6.37 -7.25
N GLU A 43 -5.59 5.32 -7.37
CA GLU A 43 -4.49 4.98 -6.48
C GLU A 43 -3.18 5.38 -7.16
N LEU A 44 -2.45 6.32 -6.58
CA LEU A 44 -1.22 6.88 -7.14
C LEU A 44 0.01 6.22 -6.53
N LYS A 45 0.88 5.67 -7.36
CA LYS A 45 2.16 5.10 -6.96
C LYS A 45 3.30 5.87 -7.60
N THR A 46 4.14 6.48 -6.78
CA THR A 46 5.30 7.23 -7.26
C THR A 46 6.58 6.47 -6.99
N LYS A 47 7.50 6.47 -7.94
CA LYS A 47 8.83 5.91 -7.78
C LYS A 47 9.86 6.74 -8.54
N TRP A 48 10.60 7.53 -7.79
CA TRP A 48 11.68 8.36 -8.33
C TRP A 48 13.00 7.61 -8.39
N ARG A 49 14.04 8.27 -8.89
CA ARG A 49 15.39 7.72 -9.03
C ARG A 49 15.88 7.05 -7.75
N THR A 50 16.37 5.85 -7.88
CA THR A 50 16.99 5.13 -6.77
C THR A 50 18.45 5.55 -6.68
N ARG A 51 18.85 6.11 -5.54
CA ARG A 51 20.25 6.41 -5.22
C ARG A 51 20.96 5.13 -4.77
N SER A 52 22.10 4.86 -5.37
CA SER A 52 23.01 3.79 -4.93
C SER A 52 24.40 4.37 -4.68
N VAL A 53 25.06 3.92 -3.63
CA VAL A 53 26.42 4.31 -3.29
C VAL A 53 27.28 3.06 -3.35
N SER A 54 28.37 3.10 -4.12
CA SER A 54 29.34 2.01 -4.15
C SER A 54 30.14 2.01 -2.84
N GLU A 55 30.10 0.91 -2.10
CA GLU A 55 30.85 0.76 -0.86
C GLU A 55 32.36 0.84 -1.09
N ALA A 56 32.85 0.31 -2.24
CA ALA A 56 34.27 0.29 -2.57
C ALA A 56 34.86 1.65 -2.96
N THR A 57 34.07 2.53 -3.61
CA THR A 57 34.57 3.78 -4.22
C THR A 57 33.86 5.04 -3.71
N GLY A 58 32.81 4.92 -2.90
CA GLY A 58 31.97 6.04 -2.47
C GLY A 58 31.17 6.69 -3.62
N LYS A 59 31.26 6.15 -4.86
CA LYS A 59 30.61 6.73 -6.03
C LYS A 59 29.10 6.65 -5.91
N VAL A 60 28.45 7.79 -6.05
CA VAL A 60 26.97 7.89 -6.08
C VAL A 60 26.48 7.71 -7.50
N THR A 61 25.55 6.80 -7.69
CA THR A 61 24.83 6.59 -8.96
C THR A 61 23.32 6.71 -8.75
N TYR A 62 22.61 7.15 -9.79
CA TYR A 62 21.15 7.25 -9.79
C TYR A 62 20.58 6.37 -10.89
N ARG A 63 19.79 5.39 -10.50
CA ARG A 63 19.07 4.54 -11.44
C ARG A 63 17.69 5.13 -11.71
N LYS A 64 17.36 5.34 -12.98
CA LYS A 64 16.02 5.70 -13.44
C LYS A 64 15.07 4.51 -13.25
N ASN A 65 13.83 4.81 -12.88
CA ASN A 65 12.78 3.81 -12.76
C ASN A 65 11.76 3.98 -13.89
N ASN A 66 11.49 2.91 -14.61
CA ASN A 66 10.41 2.88 -15.58
C ASN A 66 9.09 2.54 -14.89
N PRO A 67 7.94 3.04 -15.37
CA PRO A 67 6.65 2.62 -14.89
C PRO A 67 6.44 1.13 -15.18
N PRO A 68 5.83 0.35 -14.28
CA PRO A 68 5.60 -1.07 -14.48
C PRO A 68 4.58 -1.31 -15.59
N LYS A 69 4.77 -2.41 -16.33
CA LYS A 69 3.84 -2.83 -17.39
C LYS A 69 2.54 -3.41 -16.86
N LYS A 70 2.51 -3.83 -15.59
CA LYS A 70 1.33 -4.34 -14.87
C LYS A 70 1.45 -4.00 -13.40
N PRO A 71 0.34 -3.85 -12.67
CA PRO A 71 0.38 -3.57 -11.25
C PRO A 71 0.95 -4.75 -10.46
N SER A 72 1.61 -4.45 -9.33
CA SER A 72 1.96 -5.47 -8.36
C SER A 72 0.71 -6.03 -7.68
N ARG A 73 0.80 -7.25 -7.16
CA ARG A 73 -0.34 -7.90 -6.48
C ARG A 73 -0.83 -7.09 -5.27
N ASP A 74 0.07 -6.48 -4.52
CA ASP A 74 -0.31 -5.68 -3.34
C ASP A 74 -1.00 -4.37 -3.71
N HIS A 75 -0.55 -3.69 -4.76
CA HIS A 75 -1.26 -2.51 -5.27
C HIS A 75 -2.64 -2.88 -5.83
N LEU A 76 -2.76 -4.05 -6.48
CA LEU A 76 -4.04 -4.54 -6.96
C LEU A 76 -5.00 -4.86 -5.79
N LYS A 77 -4.52 -5.45 -4.69
CA LYS A 77 -5.30 -5.69 -3.46
C LYS A 77 -5.85 -4.38 -2.87
N GLN A 78 -5.01 -3.36 -2.79
CA GLN A 78 -5.41 -2.05 -2.27
C GLN A 78 -6.47 -1.39 -3.18
N ALA A 79 -6.23 -1.36 -4.47
CA ALA A 79 -7.18 -0.78 -5.43
C ALA A 79 -8.49 -1.58 -5.52
N ALA A 80 -8.44 -2.90 -5.40
CA ALA A 80 -9.63 -3.76 -5.33
C ALA A 80 -10.48 -3.47 -4.07
N PHE A 81 -9.84 -3.21 -2.92
CA PHE A 81 -10.53 -2.76 -1.72
C PHE A 81 -11.28 -1.44 -1.96
N TYR A 82 -10.64 -0.45 -2.58
CA TYR A 82 -11.29 0.82 -2.89
C TYR A 82 -12.46 0.65 -3.87
N HIS A 83 -12.28 -0.17 -4.89
CA HIS A 83 -13.35 -0.49 -5.85
C HIS A 83 -14.57 -1.11 -5.15
N VAL A 84 -14.36 -2.06 -4.26
CA VAL A 84 -15.45 -2.70 -3.51
C VAL A 84 -16.16 -1.72 -2.59
N CYS A 85 -15.42 -0.79 -1.95
CA CYS A 85 -16.00 0.22 -1.08
C CYS A 85 -16.84 1.25 -1.84
N THR A 86 -16.33 1.73 -2.96
CA THR A 86 -16.92 2.89 -3.70
C THR A 86 -17.86 2.49 -4.83
N LYS A 87 -17.68 1.27 -5.37
CA LYS A 87 -18.34 0.78 -6.60
C LYS A 87 -17.98 1.58 -7.86
N LEU A 88 -16.96 2.44 -7.77
CA LEU A 88 -16.49 3.25 -8.89
C LEU A 88 -15.38 2.53 -9.67
N PRO A 89 -15.24 2.81 -10.98
CA PRO A 89 -14.04 2.44 -11.73
C PRO A 89 -12.78 2.88 -10.97
N THR A 90 -11.83 1.98 -10.82
CA THR A 90 -10.63 2.25 -10.02
C THR A 90 -9.39 1.99 -10.86
N PHE A 91 -8.48 2.95 -10.86
CA PHE A 91 -7.25 2.94 -11.64
C PHE A 91 -6.04 2.99 -10.71
N ILE A 92 -4.99 2.25 -11.09
CA ILE A 92 -3.66 2.39 -10.48
C ILE A 92 -2.80 3.19 -11.45
N VAL A 93 -2.31 4.34 -10.99
CA VAL A 93 -1.44 5.22 -11.78
C VAL A 93 -0.04 5.16 -11.20
N TYR A 94 0.92 4.76 -12.01
CA TYR A 94 2.33 4.83 -11.65
C TYR A 94 2.95 6.07 -12.29
N ALA A 95 3.58 6.90 -11.48
CA ALA A 95 4.38 8.04 -11.93
C ALA A 95 5.85 7.81 -11.55
N THR A 96 6.72 7.86 -12.54
CA THR A 96 8.15 7.65 -12.37
C THR A 96 8.94 8.79 -13.04
N ASP A 97 10.25 8.79 -12.89
CA ASP A 97 11.12 9.77 -13.55
C ASP A 97 11.29 9.55 -15.06
N THR A 98 10.76 8.47 -15.62
CA THR A 98 10.79 8.19 -17.07
C THR A 98 9.42 8.24 -17.74
N GLY A 99 8.33 8.37 -16.96
CA GLY A 99 6.98 8.42 -17.51
C GLY A 99 5.92 7.91 -16.55
N THR A 100 4.74 7.68 -17.10
CA THR A 100 3.56 7.19 -16.36
C THR A 100 3.01 5.92 -17.01
N SER A 101 2.34 5.08 -16.20
CA SER A 101 1.45 4.04 -16.70
C SER A 101 0.14 4.05 -15.92
N VAL A 102 -0.95 3.75 -16.62
CA VAL A 102 -2.30 3.72 -16.07
C VAL A 102 -2.86 2.32 -16.26
N HIS A 103 -3.42 1.76 -15.21
CA HIS A 103 -3.99 0.41 -15.22
C HIS A 103 -5.39 0.42 -14.65
N ASP A 104 -6.38 0.06 -15.45
CA ASP A 104 -7.72 -0.26 -14.95
C ASP A 104 -7.66 -1.59 -14.20
N ILE A 105 -8.12 -1.64 -12.97
CA ILE A 105 -8.06 -2.90 -12.20
C ILE A 105 -8.93 -4.00 -12.80
N ARG A 106 -9.94 -3.64 -13.60
CA ARG A 106 -10.85 -4.58 -14.28
C ARG A 106 -10.16 -5.41 -15.36
N ASP A 107 -9.00 -4.96 -15.85
CA ASP A 107 -8.16 -5.72 -16.80
C ASP A 107 -7.35 -6.83 -16.10
N PHE A 108 -7.48 -6.95 -14.77
CA PHE A 108 -6.75 -7.89 -13.93
C PHE A 108 -7.72 -8.66 -13.04
N ASP A 109 -7.22 -9.71 -12.40
CA ASP A 109 -8.00 -10.50 -11.44
C ASP A 109 -8.13 -9.78 -10.08
N TYR A 110 -8.87 -8.66 -10.09
CA TYR A 110 -9.07 -7.84 -8.90
C TYR A 110 -9.98 -8.52 -7.86
N GLN A 111 -10.87 -9.40 -8.28
CA GLN A 111 -11.75 -10.13 -7.36
C GLN A 111 -10.93 -11.08 -6.48
N GLU A 112 -10.04 -11.87 -7.08
CA GLU A 112 -9.15 -12.74 -6.31
C GLU A 112 -8.18 -11.92 -5.45
N ALA A 113 -7.67 -10.77 -5.95
CA ALA A 113 -6.86 -9.86 -5.15
C ALA A 113 -7.62 -9.33 -3.92
N PHE A 114 -8.90 -9.00 -4.07
CA PHE A 114 -9.75 -8.62 -2.95
C PHE A 114 -9.95 -9.75 -1.95
N TYR A 115 -10.21 -10.98 -2.40
CA TYR A 115 -10.35 -12.14 -1.52
C TYR A 115 -9.05 -12.45 -0.75
N GLU A 116 -7.89 -12.34 -1.39
CA GLU A 116 -6.60 -12.46 -0.71
C GLU A 116 -6.41 -11.36 0.34
N PHE A 117 -6.81 -10.12 0.04
CA PHE A 117 -6.78 -9.03 0.99
C PHE A 117 -7.62 -9.34 2.23
N ILE A 118 -8.87 -9.75 2.07
CA ILE A 118 -9.76 -10.12 3.18
C ILE A 118 -9.17 -11.28 3.99
N ARG A 119 -8.68 -12.35 3.32
CA ARG A 119 -8.04 -13.49 4.00
C ARG A 119 -6.84 -13.04 4.85
N SER A 120 -6.01 -12.13 4.33
CA SER A 120 -4.87 -11.59 5.08
C SER A 120 -5.29 -10.81 6.32
N LEU A 121 -6.40 -10.08 6.25
CA LEU A 121 -6.95 -9.34 7.39
C LEU A 121 -7.57 -10.26 8.43
N MET A 122 -8.26 -11.33 8.02
CA MET A 122 -8.77 -12.36 8.95
C MET A 122 -7.64 -12.97 9.78
N VAL A 123 -6.54 -13.34 9.12
CA VAL A 123 -5.35 -13.86 9.84
C VAL A 123 -4.81 -12.83 10.82
N LYS A 124 -4.67 -11.58 10.41
CA LYS A 124 -4.17 -10.50 11.28
C LYS A 124 -5.09 -10.23 12.48
N GLN A 125 -6.40 -10.22 12.26
CA GLN A 125 -7.37 -10.04 13.35
C GLN A 125 -7.34 -11.24 14.31
N ASN A 126 -7.26 -12.46 13.81
CA ASN A 126 -7.14 -13.66 14.65
C ASN A 126 -5.85 -13.63 15.49
N ILE A 127 -4.71 -13.21 14.90
CA ILE A 127 -3.46 -13.04 15.66
C ILE A 127 -3.63 -11.96 16.74
N ALA A 128 -4.22 -10.82 16.39
CA ALA A 128 -4.41 -9.72 17.33
C ALA A 128 -5.36 -10.05 18.48
N ALA A 129 -6.26 -11.02 18.29
CA ALA A 129 -7.17 -11.52 19.31
C ALA A 129 -6.54 -12.54 20.28
N GLN A 130 -5.29 -13.00 20.03
CA GLN A 130 -4.60 -13.90 20.94
C GLN A 130 -4.14 -13.16 22.22
N GLU A 131 -3.98 -13.92 23.29
CA GLU A 131 -3.49 -13.39 24.57
C GLU A 131 -2.10 -12.75 24.46
N HIS A 132 -1.22 -13.36 23.64
CA HIS A 132 0.15 -12.89 23.37
C HIS A 132 0.39 -12.74 21.86
N PRO A 133 -0.22 -11.75 21.20
CA PRO A 133 -0.14 -11.63 19.73
C PRO A 133 1.29 -11.44 19.22
N LYS A 134 2.20 -10.90 20.01
CA LYS A 134 3.63 -10.75 19.66
C LYS A 134 4.33 -12.08 19.37
N ASP A 135 3.88 -13.19 19.98
CA ASP A 135 4.50 -14.51 19.81
C ASP A 135 4.22 -15.10 18.40
N PHE A 136 3.21 -14.54 17.70
CA PHE A 136 2.81 -14.95 16.36
C PHE A 136 3.31 -14.01 15.25
N VAL A 137 3.96 -12.91 15.61
CA VAL A 137 4.41 -11.88 14.66
C VAL A 137 5.93 -11.81 14.68
N GLN A 138 6.55 -12.22 13.57
CA GLN A 138 7.98 -11.95 13.35
C GLN A 138 8.14 -10.53 12.81
N VAL A 139 8.94 -9.73 13.49
CA VAL A 139 9.24 -8.37 13.09
C VAL A 139 10.64 -8.33 12.47
N ASP A 140 10.73 -7.96 11.21
CA ASP A 140 12.01 -7.71 10.55
C ASP A 140 12.50 -6.30 10.87
N PHE A 141 13.34 -6.16 11.87
CA PHE A 141 13.93 -4.89 12.26
C PHE A 141 15.01 -4.39 11.29
N SER A 142 15.41 -5.16 10.28
CA SER A 142 16.29 -4.71 9.21
C SER A 142 15.55 -3.85 8.15
N ASP A 143 14.22 -3.88 8.14
CA ASP A 143 13.39 -3.09 7.23
C ASP A 143 13.67 -1.58 7.40
N PHE A 144 13.71 -0.87 6.28
CA PHE A 144 14.02 0.56 6.26
C PHE A 144 13.07 1.43 7.12
N ARG A 145 11.86 0.95 7.38
CA ARG A 145 10.87 1.62 8.23
C ARG A 145 11.31 1.72 9.69
N TRP A 146 12.25 0.88 10.12
CA TRP A 146 12.85 0.92 11.44
C TRP A 146 14.08 1.84 11.56
N ARG A 147 14.46 2.55 10.49
CA ARG A 147 15.54 3.55 10.52
C ARG A 147 15.09 4.87 11.15
N ILE A 148 14.55 4.78 12.35
CA ILE A 148 13.95 5.89 13.11
C ILE A 148 14.84 6.40 14.24
N GLY A 149 16.07 5.90 14.33
CA GLY A 149 17.03 6.19 15.40
C GLY A 149 17.18 5.04 16.40
N ASP A 150 18.40 4.90 16.92
CA ASP A 150 18.79 3.73 17.73
C ASP A 150 17.99 3.61 19.03
N GLU A 151 17.63 4.72 19.65
CA GLU A 151 16.82 4.74 20.88
C GLU A 151 15.43 4.14 20.65
N TYR A 152 14.74 4.56 19.58
CA TYR A 152 13.41 4.05 19.24
C TYR A 152 13.45 2.61 18.76
N LEU A 153 14.52 2.23 18.03
CA LEU A 153 14.74 0.86 17.60
C LEU A 153 14.97 -0.08 18.78
N SER A 154 15.76 0.33 19.77
CA SER A 154 16.03 -0.43 20.99
C SER A 154 14.73 -0.64 21.77
N ARG A 155 13.94 0.43 21.96
CA ARG A 155 12.67 0.34 22.65
C ARG A 155 11.64 -0.54 21.92
N ALA A 156 11.63 -0.51 20.59
CA ALA A 156 10.78 -1.39 19.80
C ALA A 156 11.19 -2.87 19.97
N LYS A 157 12.49 -3.18 19.95
CA LYS A 157 13.01 -4.53 20.21
C LYS A 157 12.63 -5.03 21.60
N GLU A 158 12.78 -4.21 22.63
CA GLU A 158 12.34 -4.54 24.00
C GLU A 158 10.87 -4.86 24.06
N LEU A 159 10.03 -4.09 23.35
CA LEU A 159 8.58 -4.26 23.33
C LEU A 159 8.17 -5.60 22.68
N PHE A 160 8.86 -6.02 21.61
CA PHE A 160 8.55 -7.24 20.87
C PHE A 160 9.21 -8.49 21.45
N TYR A 161 10.44 -8.37 21.97
CA TYR A 161 11.23 -9.53 22.41
C TYR A 161 11.47 -9.57 23.91
N GLY A 162 11.08 -8.50 24.65
CA GLY A 162 11.38 -8.37 26.08
C GLY A 162 12.85 -8.00 26.35
N ASN A 163 13.21 -7.83 27.63
CA ASN A 163 14.55 -7.40 28.08
C ASN A 163 15.60 -8.54 28.02
N GLY A 164 15.48 -9.49 27.12
CA GLY A 164 16.26 -10.74 27.12
C GLY A 164 17.06 -11.04 25.84
N ILE A 165 17.50 -10.01 25.08
CA ILE A 165 18.45 -10.18 23.96
C ILE A 165 19.65 -9.27 24.19
#